data_c8ef78a7005c60e8d072a413ddc67055
#
_entry.id   c8ef78a7005c60e8d072a413ddc67055
#
_cell.length_a   1.000
_cell.length_b   1.000
_cell.length_c   1.000
_cell.angle_alpha   90.00
_cell.angle_beta   90.00
_cell.angle_gamma   90.00
#
_symmetry.space_group_name_H-M   'P 1'
#
loop_
_entity.id
_entity.type
_entity.pdbx_description
1 polymer ?
#
loop_
_entity_poly.entity_id
_entity_poly.type
_entity_poly.pdbx_seq_one_letter_code
_entity_poly.pdbx_strand_id
1 'polypeptide(L)'
;GEATMGEIVLAAKCTHVPTMLMSEQEGPVKGKRQSAIDGHLEIGRRAKALGVDTVIICDTHWVINAGFHINANDHFKGLFTSNEFPQFIQNMEYDYQGNPALGDAIAKAATDLGAYTLAHHLDSLEMEYGTLVPMRFMSRAHQMKVVSVAAWCTVHSHDESRIIGQAIRQAVEASDSRVLLVASGSLSHKIWPNKDYAANNGTFTISSEFNRQMDLHVLEMWKNGDHATFLKMLPDYAAFCCGEGSMHDTAMLYGALGWDTYRGNCEILTPYFPSSGTG
;
A
#
# COMPACT_ATOMS: atom_id res chain seq x y z
N GLY A 1 -7.50 -22.05 -27.88
CA GLY A 1 -6.26 -21.88 -27.10
C GLY A 1 -6.56 -21.97 -25.62
N GLU A 2 -5.67 -22.55 -24.87
CA GLU A 2 -5.82 -22.57 -23.41
C GLU A 2 -5.88 -21.14 -22.91
N ALA A 3 -6.87 -20.82 -22.06
CA ALA A 3 -6.96 -19.54 -21.41
C ALA A 3 -5.78 -19.40 -20.45
N THR A 4 -4.90 -18.42 -20.70
CA THR A 4 -3.87 -18.06 -19.73
C THR A 4 -4.54 -17.44 -18.52
N MET A 5 -4.28 -18.00 -17.34
CA MET A 5 -4.81 -17.47 -16.08
C MET A 5 -3.71 -16.76 -15.31
N GLY A 6 -3.87 -15.46 -15.08
CA GLY A 6 -3.03 -14.69 -14.19
C GLY A 6 -3.30 -15.05 -12.73
N GLU A 7 -2.39 -14.66 -11.88
CA GLU A 7 -2.44 -15.00 -10.46
C GLU A 7 -1.82 -13.91 -9.59
N ILE A 8 -2.44 -13.62 -8.46
CA ILE A 8 -1.80 -12.90 -7.37
C ILE A 8 -0.92 -13.91 -6.63
N VAL A 9 0.39 -13.87 -6.89
CA VAL A 9 1.34 -14.87 -6.38
C VAL A 9 1.98 -14.47 -5.06
N LEU A 10 1.87 -13.19 -4.70
CA LEU A 10 2.41 -12.62 -3.46
C LEU A 10 1.57 -11.43 -3.04
N ALA A 11 1.30 -11.31 -1.76
CA ALA A 11 0.59 -10.18 -1.19
C ALA A 11 1.36 -9.64 0.02
N ALA A 12 1.39 -8.33 0.18
CA ALA A 12 2.12 -7.69 1.25
C ALA A 12 1.38 -6.44 1.78
N LYS A 13 1.47 -6.24 3.07
CA LYS A 13 1.17 -4.97 3.75
C LYS A 13 2.50 -4.34 4.10
N CYS A 14 2.73 -3.08 3.72
CA CYS A 14 3.99 -2.40 3.97
C CYS A 14 3.81 -0.96 4.40
N THR A 15 4.81 -0.42 5.06
CA THR A 15 4.96 1.01 5.31
C THR A 15 5.53 1.71 4.08
N HIS A 16 5.33 3.04 4.01
CA HIS A 16 5.99 3.90 3.04
C HIS A 16 6.52 5.18 3.72
N VAL A 17 6.88 5.09 5.00
CA VAL A 17 7.32 6.28 5.75
C VAL A 17 8.48 6.98 5.03
N PRO A 18 8.40 8.32 4.89
CA PRO A 18 9.44 9.09 4.15
C PRO A 18 10.83 8.95 4.72
N THR A 19 10.95 8.68 6.02
CA THR A 19 12.24 8.46 6.68
C THR A 19 13.03 7.27 6.14
N MET A 20 12.40 6.35 5.39
CA MET A 20 13.14 5.30 4.68
C MET A 20 14.12 5.88 3.66
N LEU A 21 13.75 6.94 2.95
CA LEU A 21 14.64 7.60 2.00
C LEU A 21 15.78 8.33 2.71
N MET A 22 15.49 9.00 3.84
CA MET A 22 16.53 9.62 4.64
C MET A 22 17.50 8.59 5.24
N SER A 23 17.01 7.40 5.53
CA SER A 23 17.82 6.31 6.08
C SER A 23 18.90 5.83 5.10
N GLU A 24 18.72 6.03 3.80
CA GLU A 24 19.73 5.72 2.78
C GLU A 24 20.82 6.80 2.68
N GLN A 25 20.57 7.99 3.21
CA GLN A 25 21.42 9.18 3.03
C GLN A 25 22.28 9.42 4.25
N GLU A 26 23.42 10.12 4.05
CA GLU A 26 24.21 10.63 5.16
C GLU A 26 23.42 11.61 6.00
N GLY A 27 23.54 11.49 7.33
CA GLY A 27 22.84 12.34 8.27
C GLY A 27 22.38 11.58 9.51
N PRO A 28 21.61 12.25 10.41
CA PRO A 28 21.23 11.68 11.71
C PRO A 28 20.24 10.51 11.58
N VAL A 29 19.56 10.36 10.43
CA VAL A 29 18.57 9.29 10.21
C VAL A 29 19.18 8.09 9.48
N LYS A 30 20.44 8.18 9.03
CA LYS A 30 21.11 7.07 8.32
C LYS A 30 21.00 5.75 9.06
N GLY A 31 20.49 4.73 8.39
CA GLY A 31 20.34 3.39 8.93
C GLY A 31 19.16 3.19 9.88
N LYS A 32 18.43 4.24 10.24
CA LYS A 32 17.34 4.17 11.22
C LYS A 32 16.13 3.37 10.74
N ARG A 33 15.95 3.23 9.43
CA ARG A 33 14.87 2.46 8.79
C ARG A 33 15.39 1.25 8.02
N GLN A 34 16.60 0.80 8.31
CA GLN A 34 17.21 -0.31 7.59
C GLN A 34 16.36 -1.58 7.66
N SER A 35 15.71 -1.88 8.79
CA SER A 35 14.84 -3.05 8.89
C SER A 35 13.65 -2.97 7.91
N ALA A 36 13.05 -1.81 7.75
CA ALA A 36 11.96 -1.60 6.78
C ALA A 36 12.47 -1.74 5.34
N ILE A 37 13.62 -1.16 5.04
CA ILE A 37 14.27 -1.29 3.72
C ILE A 37 14.55 -2.76 3.41
N ASP A 38 15.14 -3.49 4.35
CA ASP A 38 15.45 -4.92 4.19
C ASP A 38 14.20 -5.74 3.95
N GLY A 39 13.10 -5.45 4.65
CA GLY A 39 11.81 -6.10 4.42
C GLY A 39 11.26 -5.86 3.02
N HIS A 40 11.34 -4.64 2.53
CA HIS A 40 10.92 -4.30 1.16
C HIS A 40 11.82 -4.99 0.11
N LEU A 41 13.12 -5.02 0.34
CA LEU A 41 14.05 -5.74 -0.54
C LEU A 41 13.77 -7.24 -0.57
N GLU A 42 13.40 -7.83 0.58
CA GLU A 42 13.01 -9.25 0.65
C GLU A 42 11.73 -9.53 -0.15
N ILE A 43 10.72 -8.66 -0.06
CA ILE A 43 9.53 -8.78 -0.89
C ILE A 43 9.90 -8.75 -2.37
N GLY A 44 10.79 -7.84 -2.77
CA GLY A 44 11.29 -7.76 -4.14
C GLY A 44 11.99 -9.04 -4.60
N ARG A 45 12.83 -9.62 -3.75
CA ARG A 45 13.49 -10.91 -4.06
C ARG A 45 12.49 -12.04 -4.25
N ARG A 46 11.49 -12.15 -3.38
CA ARG A 46 10.42 -13.14 -3.49
C ARG A 46 9.60 -12.95 -4.75
N ALA A 47 9.27 -11.70 -5.07
CA ALA A 47 8.57 -11.36 -6.29
C ALA A 47 9.34 -11.79 -7.54
N LYS A 48 10.64 -11.53 -7.58
CA LYS A 48 11.52 -12.00 -8.67
C LYS A 48 11.51 -13.52 -8.79
N ALA A 49 11.66 -14.22 -7.68
CA ALA A 49 11.67 -15.69 -7.66
C ALA A 49 10.35 -16.29 -8.13
N LEU A 50 9.23 -15.61 -7.86
CA LEU A 50 7.90 -16.03 -8.28
C LEU A 50 7.52 -15.57 -9.69
N GLY A 51 8.40 -14.86 -10.39
CA GLY A 51 8.14 -14.39 -11.75
C GLY A 51 7.11 -13.27 -11.84
N VAL A 52 7.02 -12.43 -10.83
CA VAL A 52 6.10 -11.27 -10.84
C VAL A 52 6.47 -10.32 -11.97
N ASP A 53 5.51 -9.94 -12.79
CA ASP A 53 5.67 -8.92 -13.83
C ASP A 53 5.03 -7.58 -13.49
N THR A 54 4.05 -7.57 -12.59
CA THR A 54 3.29 -6.37 -12.25
C THR A 54 3.06 -6.28 -10.74
N VAL A 55 3.28 -5.08 -10.18
CA VAL A 55 2.90 -4.71 -8.82
C VAL A 55 1.61 -3.89 -8.88
N ILE A 56 0.61 -4.28 -8.12
CA ILE A 56 -0.57 -3.45 -7.87
C ILE A 56 -0.43 -2.88 -6.47
N ILE A 57 -0.41 -1.56 -6.34
CA ILE A 57 -0.25 -0.87 -5.06
C ILE A 57 -1.53 -0.11 -4.71
N CYS A 58 -2.12 -0.47 -3.57
CA CYS A 58 -3.20 0.29 -2.95
C CYS A 58 -2.56 1.38 -2.08
N ASP A 59 -2.65 2.63 -2.55
CA ASP A 59 -1.87 3.76 -2.06
C ASP A 59 -2.71 4.68 -1.17
N THR A 60 -2.39 4.73 0.12
CA THR A 60 -3.09 5.58 1.10
C THR A 60 -2.70 7.06 1.01
N HIS A 61 -1.71 7.43 0.23
CA HIS A 61 -1.37 8.84 -0.03
C HIS A 61 -2.10 9.44 -1.23
N TRP A 62 -2.81 8.63 -1.98
CA TRP A 62 -3.70 9.12 -3.01
C TRP A 62 -5.10 9.32 -2.43
N VAL A 63 -5.36 10.56 -1.98
CA VAL A 63 -6.63 10.96 -1.35
C VAL A 63 -7.64 11.35 -2.41
N ILE A 64 -8.85 10.81 -2.32
CA ILE A 64 -9.95 11.13 -3.25
C ILE A 64 -11.24 11.45 -2.49
N ASN A 65 -12.08 12.26 -3.12
CA ASN A 65 -13.37 12.68 -2.56
C ASN A 65 -14.52 11.77 -2.93
N ALA A 66 -14.50 11.20 -4.14
CA ALA A 66 -15.60 10.38 -4.65
C ALA A 66 -15.11 9.38 -5.71
N GLY A 67 -15.71 8.20 -5.71
CA GLY A 67 -15.33 7.10 -6.58
C GLY A 67 -14.00 6.48 -6.20
N PHE A 68 -13.58 5.48 -6.97
CA PHE A 68 -12.24 4.91 -6.86
C PHE A 68 -11.45 5.25 -8.12
N HIS A 69 -10.14 5.37 -7.98
CA HIS A 69 -9.29 5.82 -9.08
C HIS A 69 -8.08 4.92 -9.23
N ILE A 70 -7.70 4.68 -10.49
CA ILE A 70 -6.55 3.86 -10.83
C ILE A 70 -5.66 4.65 -11.78
N ASN A 71 -4.37 4.72 -11.48
CA ASN A 71 -3.40 5.28 -12.40
C ASN A 71 -2.93 4.17 -13.34
N ALA A 72 -3.48 4.15 -14.54
CA ALA A 72 -3.32 3.10 -15.54
C ALA A 72 -2.47 3.55 -16.74
N ASN A 73 -1.55 4.49 -16.53
CA ASN A 73 -0.62 4.89 -17.57
C ASN A 73 0.33 3.74 -17.94
N ASP A 74 0.83 3.78 -19.15
CA ASP A 74 1.80 2.81 -19.69
C ASP A 74 3.24 3.11 -19.23
N HIS A 75 3.52 4.35 -18.84
CA HIS A 75 4.86 4.77 -18.44
C HIS A 75 4.79 5.90 -17.40
N PHE A 76 5.61 5.78 -16.37
CA PHE A 76 5.73 6.75 -15.28
C PHE A 76 7.19 7.16 -15.12
N LYS A 77 7.50 8.44 -15.36
CA LYS A 77 8.86 8.95 -15.26
C LYS A 77 8.85 10.38 -14.75
N GLY A 78 9.75 10.67 -13.81
CA GLY A 78 9.89 12.04 -13.33
C GLY A 78 10.79 12.16 -12.12
N LEU A 79 10.68 13.33 -11.49
CA LEU A 79 11.30 13.66 -10.22
C LEU A 79 10.16 13.94 -9.23
N PHE A 80 10.15 13.21 -8.13
CA PHE A 80 9.16 13.41 -7.08
C PHE A 80 9.76 14.22 -5.93
N THR A 81 9.07 15.29 -5.55
CA THR A 81 9.30 16.01 -4.30
C THR A 81 7.99 16.03 -3.55
N SER A 82 7.98 15.59 -2.30
CA SER A 82 6.79 15.65 -1.46
C SER A 82 6.46 17.11 -1.16
N ASN A 83 5.26 17.55 -1.49
CA ASN A 83 4.77 18.87 -1.15
C ASN A 83 4.53 19.02 0.36
N GLU A 84 4.25 17.92 1.03
CA GLU A 84 4.01 17.86 2.47
C GLU A 84 5.31 17.74 3.27
N PHE A 85 6.24 16.91 2.78
CA PHE A 85 7.51 16.61 3.44
C PHE A 85 8.72 16.79 2.52
N PRO A 86 8.96 18.00 1.96
CA PRO A 86 10.08 18.20 1.04
C PRO A 86 11.45 17.98 1.69
N GLN A 87 11.52 18.10 3.01
CA GLN A 87 12.73 17.80 3.78
C GLN A 87 13.03 16.30 3.85
N PHE A 88 12.05 15.43 3.62
CA PHE A 88 12.20 13.98 3.66
C PHE A 88 12.34 13.39 2.27
N ILE A 89 11.59 13.90 1.29
CA ILE A 89 11.63 13.40 -0.09
C ILE A 89 11.76 14.60 -1.03
N GLN A 90 12.91 14.71 -1.67
CA GLN A 90 13.19 15.77 -2.64
C GLN A 90 13.94 15.21 -3.85
N ASN A 91 13.48 15.55 -5.03
CA ASN A 91 14.12 15.19 -6.31
C ASN A 91 14.38 13.69 -6.45
N MET A 92 13.45 12.85 -5.97
CA MET A 92 13.55 11.40 -6.13
C MET A 92 13.22 11.03 -7.57
N GLU A 93 14.21 10.54 -8.30
CA GLU A 93 14.02 10.04 -9.65
C GLU A 93 13.24 8.73 -9.67
N TYR A 94 12.33 8.60 -10.64
CA TYR A 94 11.63 7.34 -10.88
C TYR A 94 11.36 7.15 -12.36
N ASP A 95 11.35 5.88 -12.77
CA ASP A 95 11.05 5.46 -14.14
C ASP A 95 10.50 4.03 -14.09
N TYR A 96 9.18 3.88 -14.29
CA TYR A 96 8.51 2.59 -14.24
C TYR A 96 7.59 2.41 -15.44
N GLN A 97 7.54 1.18 -15.95
CA GLN A 97 6.50 0.79 -16.90
C GLN A 97 5.19 0.53 -16.18
N GLY A 98 4.08 0.90 -16.80
CA GLY A 98 2.74 0.60 -16.31
C GLY A 98 2.15 -0.64 -16.97
N ASN A 99 0.91 -0.94 -16.58
CA ASN A 99 0.12 -2.03 -17.15
C ASN A 99 -1.31 -1.51 -17.41
N PRO A 100 -1.52 -0.75 -18.50
CA PRO A 100 -2.81 -0.12 -18.77
C PRO A 100 -3.95 -1.11 -18.92
N ALA A 101 -3.71 -2.23 -19.59
CA ALA A 101 -4.74 -3.24 -19.79
C ALA A 101 -5.27 -3.80 -18.47
N LEU A 102 -4.35 -4.07 -17.50
CA LEU A 102 -4.75 -4.54 -16.18
C LEU A 102 -5.46 -3.45 -15.40
N GLY A 103 -4.99 -2.21 -15.43
CA GLY A 103 -5.65 -1.08 -14.78
C GLY A 103 -7.07 -0.86 -15.29
N ASP A 104 -7.28 -0.91 -16.60
CA ASP A 104 -8.60 -0.79 -17.22
C ASP A 104 -9.51 -1.96 -16.83
N ALA A 105 -8.97 -3.18 -16.82
CA ALA A 105 -9.73 -4.37 -16.44
C ALA A 105 -10.20 -4.31 -14.98
N ILE A 106 -9.37 -3.81 -14.07
CA ILE A 106 -9.75 -3.60 -12.66
C ILE A 106 -10.88 -2.58 -12.56
N ALA A 107 -10.76 -1.44 -13.24
CA ALA A 107 -11.78 -0.40 -13.21
C ALA A 107 -13.13 -0.91 -13.73
N LYS A 108 -13.12 -1.67 -14.83
CA LYS A 108 -14.33 -2.27 -15.39
C LYS A 108 -14.95 -3.27 -14.42
N ALA A 109 -14.17 -4.20 -13.91
CA ALA A 109 -14.65 -5.21 -12.97
C ALA A 109 -15.24 -4.58 -11.69
N ALA A 110 -14.58 -3.58 -11.14
CA ALA A 110 -15.05 -2.87 -9.96
C ALA A 110 -16.39 -2.14 -10.21
N THR A 111 -16.50 -1.45 -11.33
CA THR A 111 -17.74 -0.76 -11.71
C THR A 111 -18.88 -1.75 -11.93
N ASP A 112 -18.62 -2.86 -12.59
CA ASP A 112 -19.60 -3.93 -12.81
C ASP A 112 -20.07 -4.57 -11.48
N LEU A 113 -19.21 -4.60 -10.47
CA LEU A 113 -19.54 -5.08 -9.11
C LEU A 113 -20.20 -4.03 -8.22
N GLY A 114 -20.39 -2.79 -8.71
CA GLY A 114 -21.10 -1.73 -7.99
C GLY A 114 -20.21 -0.67 -7.35
N ALA A 115 -18.88 -0.74 -7.49
CA ALA A 115 -17.95 0.29 -7.01
C ALA A 115 -17.44 1.12 -8.20
N TYR A 116 -18.00 2.32 -8.36
CA TYR A 116 -17.62 3.20 -9.46
C TYR A 116 -16.13 3.51 -9.44
N THR A 117 -15.44 3.17 -10.53
CA THR A 117 -13.98 3.28 -10.63
C THR A 117 -13.58 3.83 -11.99
N LEU A 118 -12.65 4.76 -11.98
CA LEU A 118 -12.06 5.37 -13.18
C LEU A 118 -10.60 4.98 -13.31
N ALA A 119 -10.22 4.46 -14.47
CA ALA A 119 -8.83 4.30 -14.87
C ALA A 119 -8.36 5.54 -15.64
N HIS A 120 -7.20 6.08 -15.25
CA HIS A 120 -6.62 7.27 -15.86
C HIS A 120 -5.42 6.92 -16.71
N HIS A 121 -5.32 7.60 -17.88
CA HIS A 121 -4.22 7.48 -18.83
C HIS A 121 -3.58 8.85 -19.10
N LEU A 122 -3.50 9.68 -18.05
CA LEU A 122 -3.02 11.07 -18.14
C LEU A 122 -1.57 11.16 -17.76
N ASP A 123 -0.71 11.59 -18.65
CA ASP A 123 0.73 11.74 -18.40
C ASP A 123 1.03 12.73 -17.26
N SER A 124 0.14 13.71 -17.05
CA SER A 124 0.26 14.70 -15.99
C SER A 124 -0.18 14.20 -14.62
N LEU A 125 -0.77 13.01 -14.53
CA LEU A 125 -1.16 12.43 -13.25
C LEU A 125 0.05 11.76 -12.60
N GLU A 126 0.59 12.41 -11.59
CA GLU A 126 1.75 11.92 -10.86
C GLU A 126 1.40 10.74 -9.95
N MET A 127 2.40 9.93 -9.64
CA MET A 127 2.31 8.93 -8.58
C MET A 127 2.63 9.57 -7.23
N GLU A 128 1.91 9.13 -6.21
CA GLU A 128 2.17 9.53 -4.83
C GLU A 128 3.29 8.69 -4.20
N TYR A 129 3.85 9.18 -3.11
CA TYR A 129 4.97 8.48 -2.48
C TYR A 129 4.57 7.16 -1.82
N GLY A 130 3.29 6.96 -1.51
CA GLY A 130 2.79 5.65 -1.09
C GLY A 130 2.99 4.55 -2.13
N THR A 131 3.12 4.91 -3.40
CA THR A 131 3.53 4.01 -4.49
C THR A 131 5.03 4.06 -4.72
N LEU A 132 5.61 5.24 -4.80
CA LEU A 132 7.01 5.43 -5.20
C LEU A 132 8.01 4.89 -4.17
N VAL A 133 7.73 5.02 -2.87
CA VAL A 133 8.63 4.49 -1.83
C VAL A 133 8.69 2.97 -1.86
N PRO A 134 7.58 2.22 -1.86
CA PRO A 134 7.66 0.77 -2.02
C PRO A 134 8.33 0.34 -3.32
N MET A 135 8.01 0.96 -4.44
CA MET A 135 8.59 0.62 -5.74
C MET A 135 10.11 0.80 -5.76
N ARG A 136 10.62 1.86 -5.13
CA ARG A 136 12.05 2.11 -5.04
C ARG A 136 12.84 0.91 -4.50
N PHE A 137 12.27 0.21 -3.54
CA PHE A 137 12.93 -0.93 -2.89
C PHE A 137 12.49 -2.28 -3.47
N MET A 138 11.19 -2.47 -3.66
CA MET A 138 10.66 -3.76 -4.15
C MET A 138 11.02 -4.05 -5.60
N SER A 139 11.12 -3.02 -6.44
CA SER A 139 11.48 -3.17 -7.87
C SER A 139 12.99 -3.16 -8.12
N ARG A 140 13.82 -3.13 -7.08
CA ARG A 140 15.27 -3.05 -7.21
C ARG A 140 15.88 -4.34 -7.72
N ALA A 141 15.35 -5.50 -7.35
CA ALA A 141 15.86 -6.80 -7.76
C ALA A 141 15.61 -7.10 -9.24
N HIS A 142 14.50 -6.62 -9.78
CA HIS A 142 14.14 -6.69 -11.19
C HIS A 142 13.05 -5.67 -11.51
N GLN A 143 12.94 -5.29 -12.78
CA GLN A 143 11.92 -4.37 -13.23
C GLN A 143 10.53 -5.02 -13.17
N MET A 144 9.59 -4.34 -12.54
CA MET A 144 8.18 -4.72 -12.51
C MET A 144 7.34 -3.55 -13.00
N LYS A 145 6.27 -3.85 -13.73
CA LYS A 145 5.25 -2.88 -14.08
C LYS A 145 4.48 -2.47 -12.83
N VAL A 146 3.85 -1.31 -12.84
CA VAL A 146 3.09 -0.82 -11.70
C VAL A 146 1.71 -0.30 -12.09
N VAL A 147 0.72 -0.62 -11.26
CA VAL A 147 -0.63 -0.04 -11.28
C VAL A 147 -0.89 0.51 -9.88
N SER A 148 -1.24 1.79 -9.79
CA SER A 148 -1.56 2.42 -8.51
C SER A 148 -3.06 2.61 -8.36
N VAL A 149 -3.59 2.20 -7.21
CA VAL A 149 -5.02 2.28 -6.85
C VAL A 149 -5.15 3.20 -5.66
N ALA A 150 -6.01 4.22 -5.78
CA ALA A 150 -6.28 5.15 -4.68
C ALA A 150 -6.96 4.42 -3.51
N ALA A 151 -6.37 4.51 -2.34
CA ALA A 151 -6.82 3.78 -1.15
C ALA A 151 -7.04 4.67 0.09
N TRP A 152 -7.18 5.97 -0.11
CA TRP A 152 -7.68 6.85 0.95
C TRP A 152 -9.06 7.39 0.57
N CYS A 153 -10.07 6.61 0.90
CA CYS A 153 -11.45 6.82 0.50
C CYS A 153 -12.28 7.16 1.75
N THR A 154 -12.03 8.31 2.33
CA THR A 154 -12.54 8.70 3.65
C THR A 154 -14.08 8.68 3.77
N VAL A 155 -14.78 8.78 2.65
CA VAL A 155 -16.24 8.80 2.61
C VAL A 155 -16.86 7.46 2.17
N HIS A 156 -16.05 6.46 1.85
CA HIS A 156 -16.50 5.14 1.43
C HIS A 156 -16.44 4.15 2.58
N SER A 157 -17.33 3.16 2.53
CA SER A 157 -17.29 2.05 3.50
C SER A 157 -16.19 1.04 3.13
N HIS A 158 -15.75 0.24 4.10
CA HIS A 158 -14.84 -0.87 3.84
C HIS A 158 -15.44 -1.91 2.88
N ASP A 159 -16.77 -2.00 2.79
CA ASP A 159 -17.45 -2.91 1.85
C ASP A 159 -17.11 -2.57 0.40
N GLU A 160 -17.06 -1.28 0.04
CA GLU A 160 -16.67 -0.87 -1.30
C GLU A 160 -15.19 -1.16 -1.57
N SER A 161 -14.31 -0.94 -0.59
CA SER A 161 -12.89 -1.29 -0.71
C SER A 161 -12.69 -2.81 -0.83
N ARG A 162 -13.52 -3.60 -0.16
CA ARG A 162 -13.58 -5.05 -0.38
C ARG A 162 -13.92 -5.39 -1.82
N ILE A 163 -14.90 -4.70 -2.42
CA ILE A 163 -15.29 -4.87 -3.83
C ILE A 163 -14.11 -4.54 -4.76
N ILE A 164 -13.36 -3.46 -4.47
CA ILE A 164 -12.15 -3.14 -5.23
C ILE A 164 -11.15 -4.30 -5.18
N GLY A 165 -10.94 -4.91 -4.02
CA GLY A 165 -10.10 -6.09 -3.87
C GLY A 165 -10.59 -7.27 -4.71
N GLN A 166 -11.88 -7.55 -4.70
CA GLN A 166 -12.48 -8.61 -5.54
C GLN A 166 -12.27 -8.32 -7.02
N ALA A 167 -12.44 -7.07 -7.44
CA ALA A 167 -12.22 -6.64 -8.82
C ALA A 167 -10.76 -6.81 -9.25
N ILE A 168 -9.81 -6.49 -8.36
CA ILE A 168 -8.39 -6.73 -8.59
C ILE A 168 -8.15 -8.21 -8.87
N ARG A 169 -8.66 -9.10 -8.02
CA ARG A 169 -8.49 -10.54 -8.20
C ARG A 169 -9.09 -11.02 -9.50
N GLN A 170 -10.32 -10.62 -9.82
CA GLN A 170 -10.99 -11.01 -11.07
C GLN A 170 -10.20 -10.56 -12.30
N ALA A 171 -9.75 -9.32 -12.31
CA ALA A 171 -8.99 -8.77 -13.44
C ALA A 171 -7.63 -9.48 -13.61
N VAL A 172 -6.94 -9.77 -12.52
CA VAL A 172 -5.67 -10.50 -12.54
C VAL A 172 -5.89 -11.92 -13.09
N GLU A 173 -6.88 -12.64 -12.60
CA GLU A 173 -7.16 -14.01 -13.03
C GLU A 173 -7.60 -14.09 -14.49
N ALA A 174 -8.25 -13.04 -15.02
CA ALA A 174 -8.61 -12.94 -16.42
C ALA A 174 -7.45 -12.49 -17.34
N SER A 175 -6.33 -12.07 -16.76
CA SER A 175 -5.11 -11.66 -17.46
C SER A 175 -4.11 -12.82 -17.51
N ASP A 176 -2.94 -12.57 -18.07
CA ASP A 176 -1.78 -13.46 -18.00
C ASP A 176 -0.72 -12.98 -17.01
N SER A 177 -1.02 -11.95 -16.22
CA SER A 177 -0.07 -11.32 -15.31
C SER A 177 0.17 -12.14 -14.04
N ARG A 178 1.40 -12.14 -13.57
CA ARG A 178 1.78 -12.63 -12.26
C ARG A 178 2.02 -11.42 -11.36
N VAL A 179 1.24 -11.31 -10.31
CA VAL A 179 1.06 -10.05 -9.58
C VAL A 179 1.53 -10.15 -8.13
N LEU A 180 2.26 -9.11 -7.71
CA LEU A 180 2.44 -8.74 -6.32
C LEU A 180 1.39 -7.68 -5.98
N LEU A 181 0.51 -7.97 -5.02
CA LEU A 181 -0.46 -7.02 -4.49
C LEU A 181 0.05 -6.42 -3.18
N VAL A 182 0.12 -5.09 -3.12
CA VAL A 182 0.65 -4.36 -1.96
C VAL A 182 -0.40 -3.43 -1.39
N ALA A 183 -0.67 -3.56 -0.10
CA ALA A 183 -1.37 -2.56 0.69
C ALA A 183 -0.33 -1.62 1.31
N SER A 184 -0.24 -0.39 0.79
CA SER A 184 0.77 0.58 1.21
C SER A 184 0.17 1.58 2.19
N GLY A 185 0.53 1.43 3.44
CA GLY A 185 0.07 2.30 4.53
C GLY A 185 0.51 1.74 5.87
N SER A 186 0.59 2.62 6.85
CA SER A 186 0.94 2.28 8.23
C SER A 186 -0.24 1.61 8.96
N LEU A 187 -0.02 1.23 10.20
CA LEU A 187 -1.05 0.77 11.14
C LEU A 187 -1.75 1.98 11.77
N SER A 188 -1.71 2.16 13.10
CA SER A 188 -2.26 3.35 13.72
C SER A 188 -1.61 4.62 13.16
N HIS A 189 -2.36 5.69 13.06
CA HIS A 189 -1.88 6.93 12.45
C HIS A 189 -2.29 8.14 13.29
N LYS A 190 -1.34 9.05 13.53
CA LYS A 190 -1.62 10.30 14.22
C LYS A 190 -1.45 11.47 13.28
N ILE A 191 -2.53 12.22 13.11
CA ILE A 191 -2.49 13.53 12.46
C ILE A 191 -2.43 14.57 13.57
N TRP A 192 -1.26 15.22 13.70
CA TRP A 192 -1.03 16.18 14.76
C TRP A 192 -1.75 17.51 14.52
N PRO A 193 -2.35 18.14 15.55
CA PRO A 193 -2.77 19.53 15.44
C PRO A 193 -1.59 20.43 15.05
N ASN A 194 -1.86 21.50 14.30
CA ASN A 194 -0.80 22.40 13.81
C ASN A 194 0.14 22.90 14.93
N LYS A 195 -0.40 23.17 16.11
CA LYS A 195 0.38 23.62 17.26
C LYS A 195 1.42 22.59 17.74
N ASP A 196 1.16 21.30 17.50
CA ASP A 196 2.02 20.20 17.98
C ASP A 196 2.86 19.60 16.84
N TYR A 197 2.62 20.00 15.59
CA TYR A 197 3.23 19.41 14.41
C TYR A 197 4.75 19.49 14.43
N ALA A 198 5.30 20.66 14.68
CA ALA A 198 6.75 20.89 14.60
C ALA A 198 7.53 20.05 15.63
N ALA A 199 6.95 19.85 16.82
CA ALA A 199 7.58 19.08 17.89
C ALA A 199 7.56 17.55 17.62
N ASN A 200 6.62 17.07 16.80
CA ASN A 200 6.39 15.64 16.58
C ASN A 200 6.79 15.16 15.18
N ASN A 201 7.02 16.06 14.24
CA ASN A 201 7.42 15.74 12.89
C ASN A 201 8.83 15.10 12.87
N GLY A 202 8.95 13.95 12.24
CA GLY A 202 10.23 13.24 12.14
C GLY A 202 10.66 12.51 13.40
N THR A 203 9.82 12.42 14.42
CA THR A 203 10.11 11.65 15.64
C THR A 203 9.96 10.15 15.40
N PHE A 204 10.53 9.35 16.33
CA PHE A 204 10.47 7.89 16.30
C PHE A 204 9.62 7.37 17.47
N THR A 205 8.47 8.00 17.70
CA THR A 205 7.59 7.72 18.83
C THR A 205 6.18 7.40 18.37
N ILE A 206 5.49 6.55 19.13
CA ILE A 206 4.07 6.27 18.95
C ILE A 206 3.23 7.33 19.69
N SER A 207 2.01 7.59 19.22
CA SER A 207 1.14 8.62 19.78
C SER A 207 0.58 8.25 21.17
N SER A 208 0.30 6.97 21.41
CA SER A 208 -0.24 6.48 22.67
C SER A 208 0.08 5.01 22.89
N GLU A 209 0.13 4.59 24.15
CA GLU A 209 0.31 3.18 24.51
C GLU A 209 -0.88 2.33 24.03
N PHE A 210 -2.07 2.89 24.04
CA PHE A 210 -3.24 2.21 23.48
C PHE A 210 -3.03 1.85 22.00
N ASN A 211 -2.59 2.80 21.18
CA ASN A 211 -2.33 2.55 19.76
C ASN A 211 -1.22 1.51 19.57
N ARG A 212 -0.16 1.59 20.38
CA ARG A 212 0.92 0.60 20.34
C ARG A 212 0.40 -0.80 20.63
N GLN A 213 -0.39 -0.98 21.67
CA GLN A 213 -0.94 -2.28 22.04
C GLN A 213 -1.89 -2.80 20.96
N MET A 214 -2.71 -1.95 20.38
CA MET A 214 -3.62 -2.34 19.29
C MET A 214 -2.85 -2.73 18.02
N ASP A 215 -1.80 -2.00 17.67
CA ASP A 215 -0.94 -2.35 16.52
C ASP A 215 -0.30 -3.73 16.73
N LEU A 216 0.25 -3.99 17.92
CA LEU A 216 0.85 -5.29 18.22
C LEU A 216 -0.19 -6.42 18.21
N HIS A 217 -1.41 -6.13 18.65
CA HIS A 217 -2.52 -7.09 18.58
C HIS A 217 -2.90 -7.42 17.14
N VAL A 218 -2.95 -6.43 16.27
CA VAL A 218 -3.19 -6.63 14.84
C VAL A 218 -2.11 -7.55 14.23
N LEU A 219 -0.84 -7.27 14.50
CA LEU A 219 0.27 -8.10 14.01
C LEU A 219 0.18 -9.53 14.52
N GLU A 220 -0.19 -9.73 15.79
CA GLU A 220 -0.37 -11.06 16.36
C GLU A 220 -1.53 -11.82 15.70
N MET A 221 -2.66 -11.17 15.45
CA MET A 221 -3.77 -11.77 14.71
C MET A 221 -3.36 -12.19 13.30
N TRP A 222 -2.64 -11.34 12.59
CA TRP A 222 -2.16 -11.67 11.24
C TRP A 222 -1.21 -12.85 11.27
N LYS A 223 -0.25 -12.83 12.17
CA LYS A 223 0.72 -13.91 12.33
C LYS A 223 0.06 -15.25 12.64
N ASN A 224 -1.00 -15.24 13.46
CA ASN A 224 -1.73 -16.45 13.85
C ASN A 224 -2.81 -16.86 12.82
N GLY A 225 -3.01 -16.09 11.76
CA GLY A 225 -4.05 -16.37 10.78
C GLY A 225 -5.45 -16.05 11.23
N ASP A 226 -5.62 -15.22 12.26
CA ASP A 226 -6.92 -14.81 12.82
C ASP A 226 -7.57 -13.71 11.98
N HIS A 227 -7.70 -13.95 10.68
CA HIS A 227 -8.16 -12.96 9.72
C HIS A 227 -9.62 -12.58 9.90
N ALA A 228 -10.50 -13.55 10.15
CA ALA A 228 -11.92 -13.27 10.36
C ALA A 228 -12.14 -12.39 11.61
N THR A 229 -11.41 -12.64 12.68
CA THR A 229 -11.45 -11.81 13.91
C THR A 229 -10.93 -10.41 13.65
N PHE A 230 -9.80 -10.29 12.93
CA PHE A 230 -9.26 -8.98 12.53
C PHE A 230 -10.28 -8.19 11.70
N LEU A 231 -10.93 -8.81 10.73
CA LEU A 231 -11.90 -8.14 9.86
C LEU A 231 -13.13 -7.65 10.62
N LYS A 232 -13.56 -8.36 11.66
CA LYS A 232 -14.62 -7.88 12.56
C LYS A 232 -14.18 -6.65 13.35
N MET A 233 -12.93 -6.58 13.74
CA MET A 233 -12.35 -5.45 14.48
C MET A 233 -12.01 -4.26 13.58
N LEU A 234 -11.83 -4.49 12.29
CA LEU A 234 -11.29 -3.49 11.36
C LEU A 234 -12.00 -2.12 11.41
N PRO A 235 -13.35 -2.02 11.41
CA PRO A 235 -13.99 -0.72 11.50
C PRO A 235 -13.66 0.04 12.79
N ASP A 236 -13.63 -0.63 13.92
CA ASP A 236 -13.30 -0.02 15.22
C ASP A 236 -11.82 0.36 15.28
N TYR A 237 -10.94 -0.50 14.81
CA TYR A 237 -9.51 -0.17 14.73
C TYR A 237 -9.27 1.06 13.85
N ALA A 238 -9.89 1.13 12.68
CA ALA A 238 -9.77 2.29 11.79
C ALA A 238 -10.27 3.57 12.45
N ALA A 239 -11.37 3.51 13.22
CA ALA A 239 -11.95 4.66 13.89
C ALA A 239 -11.14 5.10 15.13
N PHE A 240 -10.79 4.17 16.01
CA PHE A 240 -10.18 4.48 17.31
C PHE A 240 -8.67 4.65 17.25
N CYS A 241 -7.99 3.92 16.39
CA CYS A 241 -6.53 4.02 16.20
C CYS A 241 -6.15 4.90 15.01
N CYS A 242 -7.15 5.45 14.30
CA CYS A 242 -6.93 6.27 13.11
C CYS A 242 -6.01 5.59 12.11
N GLY A 243 -6.26 4.32 11.81
CA GLY A 243 -5.46 3.57 10.85
C GLY A 243 -5.25 4.35 9.55
N GLU A 244 -4.06 4.29 8.99
CA GLU A 244 -3.72 5.11 7.83
C GLU A 244 -4.69 4.89 6.68
N GLY A 245 -5.14 5.98 6.07
CA GLY A 245 -6.14 5.94 5.01
C GLY A 245 -7.45 5.27 5.44
N SER A 246 -7.78 5.29 6.73
CA SER A 246 -8.90 4.55 7.33
C SER A 246 -8.84 3.04 7.04
N MET A 247 -7.65 2.51 6.81
CA MET A 247 -7.39 1.10 6.50
C MET A 247 -8.00 0.60 5.19
N HIS A 248 -8.30 1.48 4.24
CA HIS A 248 -8.86 1.08 2.95
C HIS A 248 -7.90 0.24 2.12
N ASP A 249 -6.59 0.49 2.20
CA ASP A 249 -5.58 -0.34 1.56
C ASP A 249 -5.63 -1.79 2.06
N THR A 250 -5.76 -1.96 3.35
CA THR A 250 -5.87 -3.28 4.00
C THR A 250 -7.19 -3.97 3.64
N ALA A 251 -8.30 -3.22 3.60
CA ALA A 251 -9.58 -3.75 3.15
C ALA A 251 -9.54 -4.24 1.69
N MET A 252 -8.86 -3.51 0.81
CA MET A 252 -8.65 -3.92 -0.57
C MET A 252 -7.83 -5.20 -0.65
N LEU A 253 -6.75 -5.29 0.11
CA LEU A 253 -5.91 -6.49 0.19
C LEU A 253 -6.73 -7.71 0.61
N TYR A 254 -7.46 -7.62 1.69
CA TYR A 254 -8.31 -8.72 2.16
C TYR A 254 -9.45 -9.06 1.20
N GLY A 255 -10.01 -8.07 0.52
CA GLY A 255 -11.01 -8.30 -0.52
C GLY A 255 -10.46 -9.19 -1.66
N ALA A 256 -9.23 -8.95 -2.07
CA ALA A 256 -8.56 -9.76 -3.09
C ALA A 256 -8.19 -11.17 -2.59
N LEU A 257 -7.90 -11.31 -1.30
CA LEU A 257 -7.52 -12.59 -0.70
C LEU A 257 -8.71 -13.49 -0.32
N GLY A 258 -9.93 -12.98 -0.37
CA GLY A 258 -11.13 -13.75 -0.04
C GLY A 258 -11.83 -13.31 1.24
N TRP A 259 -11.44 -12.19 1.83
CA TRP A 259 -12.04 -11.58 3.01
C TRP A 259 -12.01 -12.56 4.20
N ASP A 260 -13.15 -12.81 4.85
CA ASP A 260 -13.25 -13.71 6.01
C ASP A 260 -13.04 -15.20 5.70
N THR A 261 -13.01 -15.56 4.42
CA THR A 261 -12.68 -16.93 3.99
C THR A 261 -11.18 -17.16 3.82
N TYR A 262 -10.37 -16.10 3.86
CA TYR A 262 -8.92 -16.24 3.72
C TYR A 262 -8.33 -17.02 4.90
N ARG A 263 -7.46 -18.00 4.57
CA ARG A 263 -6.83 -18.92 5.54
C ARG A 263 -5.31 -18.98 5.42
N GLY A 264 -4.75 -18.05 4.63
CA GLY A 264 -3.30 -18.02 4.43
C GLY A 264 -2.53 -17.58 5.66
N ASN A 265 -1.24 -17.88 5.68
CA ASN A 265 -0.32 -17.46 6.71
C ASN A 265 0.26 -16.08 6.39
N CYS A 266 0.42 -15.26 7.42
CA CYS A 266 1.12 -13.99 7.33
C CYS A 266 2.48 -14.10 8.02
N GLU A 267 3.54 -13.78 7.29
CA GLU A 267 4.89 -13.69 7.84
C GLU A 267 5.22 -12.22 8.13
N ILE A 268 5.66 -11.93 9.33
CA ILE A 268 6.08 -10.58 9.74
C ILE A 268 7.57 -10.44 9.45
N LEU A 269 7.91 -9.66 8.42
CA LEU A 269 9.29 -9.55 7.93
C LEU A 269 10.14 -8.54 8.69
N THR A 270 9.51 -7.61 9.41
CA THR A 270 10.22 -6.53 10.12
C THR A 270 9.71 -6.39 11.53
N PRO A 271 10.56 -5.94 12.48
CA PRO A 271 10.07 -5.54 13.79
C PRO A 271 9.07 -4.38 13.65
N TYR A 272 8.13 -4.30 14.58
CA TYR A 272 7.27 -3.14 14.73
C TYR A 272 8.11 -1.89 15.05
N PHE A 273 7.81 -0.77 14.41
CA PHE A 273 8.47 0.50 14.72
C PHE A 273 7.49 1.68 14.62
N PRO A 274 7.65 2.70 15.47
CA PRO A 274 6.88 3.93 15.40
C PRO A 274 7.56 4.99 14.54
N SER A 275 6.77 5.92 13.99
CA SER A 275 7.26 7.08 13.26
C SER A 275 6.28 8.25 13.38
N SER A 276 6.71 9.36 13.99
CA SER A 276 5.93 10.60 14.14
C SER A 276 4.51 10.35 14.71
N GLY A 277 4.40 9.49 15.70
CA GLY A 277 3.14 9.12 16.34
C GLY A 277 2.38 8.00 15.65
N THR A 278 2.89 7.46 14.55
CA THR A 278 2.27 6.42 13.72
C THR A 278 2.95 5.08 13.95
N GLY A 279 2.20 4.03 13.91
CA GLY A 279 2.72 2.67 14.01
C GLY A 279 2.90 1.97 12.67
#